data_b3bd8469ad76aa74cf5e0d6050b2024e
#
_entry.id   b3bd8469ad76aa74cf5e0d6050b2024e
#
_cell.length_a   1.000
_cell.length_b   1.000
_cell.length_c   1.000
_cell.angle_alpha   90.00
_cell.angle_beta   90.00
_cell.angle_gamma   90.00
#
_symmetry.space_group_name_H-M   'P 1'
#
loop_
_entity.id
_entity.type
_entity.pdbx_description
1 polymer ?
#
loop_
_entity_poly.entity_id
_entity_poly.type
_entity_poly.pdbx_seq_one_letter_code
_entity_poly.pdbx_strand_id
1 'polypeptide(L)'
;RQAPEGVAVPKALFIDGHSLAYRAFFALPDTLATAQGQPTNAVLGFAQMLLRIIEEEKPDFVAVAFDKGRPEFRLEEYAEYKAHRKPTPDKLKPQIPLIKEFLQALRAAVVEVEGYEGDDVLAALTDLARREGVEAVIVTGDRDALQLVRPGVRAMITVRGISETAVFDSRAVEEKYGVPPERLPDLKGLSGDQSDNLPGVPGVGPKTAAALLKRFGTLDDVLAHAAEVGSERLRRALEEHADDARMCRDLATIRHDVPFEKPPRLEDFRFTGWDEDRLADFLRRLEFRSLLRRLGLAEKAAARGRLSPGRSSLVRGRRLVCTREELARAASVLSRAGRIALAVRLDGERPLEARLRGVAIAADGQAETVFVPVFAGPSRGGGTGGEAQSDLFAGGVGGGLEAAGGPAVRFGDFAEFLGP
;
A
#
# COMPACT_ATOMS: atom_id res chain seq x y z
N ARG A 1 -33.06 -10.42 16.40
CA ARG A 1 -32.58 -11.74 16.88
C ARG A 1 -31.19 -11.53 17.41
N GLN A 2 -30.99 -11.66 18.71
CA GLN A 2 -29.65 -11.69 19.34
C GLN A 2 -28.94 -12.94 18.83
N ALA A 3 -27.67 -12.81 18.40
CA ALA A 3 -26.83 -13.91 18.03
C ALA A 3 -26.61 -14.82 19.26
N PRO A 4 -26.48 -16.15 19.08
CA PRO A 4 -26.16 -17.06 20.16
C PRO A 4 -24.79 -16.72 20.76
N GLU A 5 -24.68 -16.68 22.09
CA GLU A 5 -23.44 -16.44 22.81
C GLU A 5 -22.36 -17.43 22.36
N GLY A 6 -21.24 -16.92 21.83
CA GLY A 6 -20.05 -17.70 21.51
C GLY A 6 -19.64 -17.78 20.04
N VAL A 7 -20.43 -17.29 19.09
CA VAL A 7 -20.00 -17.18 17.67
C VAL A 7 -19.45 -15.79 17.42
N ALA A 8 -18.17 -15.68 17.05
CA ALA A 8 -17.59 -14.41 16.65
C ALA A 8 -18.38 -13.85 15.47
N VAL A 9 -18.87 -12.58 15.59
CA VAL A 9 -19.58 -11.91 14.50
C VAL A 9 -18.60 -11.71 13.34
N PRO A 10 -18.93 -12.16 12.12
CA PRO A 10 -18.06 -11.94 10.98
C PRO A 10 -17.80 -10.44 10.75
N LYS A 11 -16.62 -10.13 10.24
CA LYS A 11 -16.16 -8.74 10.09
C LYS A 11 -15.80 -8.42 8.65
N ALA A 12 -16.31 -7.31 8.14
CA ALA A 12 -15.95 -6.75 6.84
C ALA A 12 -15.07 -5.51 7.01
N LEU A 13 -14.02 -5.42 6.22
CA LEU A 13 -13.11 -4.27 6.13
C LEU A 13 -13.33 -3.59 4.79
N PHE A 14 -13.86 -2.38 4.81
CA PHE A 14 -14.12 -1.57 3.63
C PHE A 14 -13.20 -0.35 3.64
N ILE A 15 -12.39 -0.21 2.60
CA ILE A 15 -11.28 0.75 2.56
C ILE A 15 -11.54 1.79 1.46
N ASP A 16 -11.36 3.06 1.78
CA ASP A 16 -11.23 4.14 0.83
C ASP A 16 -9.83 4.12 0.20
N GLY A 17 -9.76 3.65 -1.04
CA GLY A 17 -8.51 3.45 -1.76
C GLY A 17 -7.79 4.75 -2.08
N HIS A 18 -8.51 5.79 -2.52
CA HIS A 18 -7.91 7.09 -2.81
C HIS A 18 -7.42 7.77 -1.56
N SER A 19 -8.22 7.83 -0.51
CA SER A 19 -7.85 8.45 0.75
C SER A 19 -6.59 7.82 1.35
N LEU A 20 -6.50 6.47 1.39
CA LEU A 20 -5.31 5.78 1.85
C LEU A 20 -4.09 6.02 0.94
N ALA A 21 -4.28 6.05 -0.39
CA ALA A 21 -3.20 6.33 -1.33
C ALA A 21 -2.63 7.74 -1.15
N TYR A 22 -3.49 8.74 -1.02
CA TYR A 22 -3.08 10.11 -0.70
C TYR A 22 -2.38 10.21 0.65
N ARG A 23 -2.92 9.57 1.68
CA ARG A 23 -2.30 9.51 3.01
C ARG A 23 -0.90 8.92 2.94
N ALA A 24 -0.72 7.81 2.25
CA ALA A 24 0.57 7.16 2.06
C ALA A 24 1.56 8.05 1.29
N PHE A 25 1.08 8.69 0.22
CA PHE A 25 1.90 9.57 -0.62
C PHE A 25 2.48 10.75 0.15
N PHE A 26 1.68 11.41 0.99
CA PHE A 26 2.13 12.56 1.77
C PHE A 26 2.84 12.18 3.08
N ALA A 27 2.71 10.95 3.56
CA ALA A 27 3.36 10.49 4.78
C ALA A 27 4.79 9.99 4.57
N LEU A 28 5.14 9.55 3.37
CA LEU A 28 6.45 9.02 3.04
C LEU A 28 7.18 9.93 2.05
N PRO A 29 8.53 9.97 2.10
CA PRO A 29 9.31 10.80 1.19
C PRO A 29 9.01 10.50 -0.28
N ASP A 30 8.80 11.53 -1.08
CA ASP A 30 8.52 11.43 -2.52
C ASP A 30 9.75 11.08 -3.36
N THR A 31 10.90 10.91 -2.71
CA THR A 31 12.15 10.41 -3.29
C THR A 31 12.22 8.89 -3.33
N LEU A 32 11.28 8.19 -2.67
CA LEU A 32 11.22 6.73 -2.71
C LEU A 32 10.81 6.25 -4.11
N ALA A 33 11.73 5.57 -4.77
CA ALA A 33 11.57 5.03 -6.10
C ALA A 33 12.36 3.73 -6.26
N THR A 34 12.03 2.93 -7.27
CA THR A 34 12.88 1.80 -7.68
C THR A 34 14.18 2.31 -8.33
N ALA A 35 15.16 1.42 -8.51
CA ALA A 35 16.39 1.73 -9.23
C ALA A 35 16.15 2.27 -10.66
N GLN A 36 15.00 1.94 -11.27
CA GLN A 36 14.58 2.43 -12.58
C GLN A 36 13.82 3.77 -12.53
N GLY A 37 13.67 4.37 -11.33
CA GLY A 37 13.03 5.67 -11.15
C GLY A 37 11.51 5.64 -11.03
N GLN A 38 10.86 4.46 -10.91
CA GLN A 38 9.43 4.37 -10.65
C GLN A 38 9.12 4.84 -9.23
N PRO A 39 8.29 5.89 -9.02
CA PRO A 39 7.87 6.31 -7.69
C PRO A 39 7.10 5.20 -6.96
N THR A 40 7.38 5.00 -5.66
CA THR A 40 6.83 3.87 -4.89
C THR A 40 6.35 4.23 -3.49
N ASN A 41 6.51 5.48 -3.06
CA ASN A 41 6.17 5.91 -1.70
C ASN A 41 4.69 5.66 -1.35
N ALA A 42 3.75 5.98 -2.24
CA ALA A 42 2.33 5.74 -2.00
C ALA A 42 2.01 4.24 -1.93
N VAL A 43 2.56 3.44 -2.84
CA VAL A 43 2.35 1.98 -2.86
C VAL A 43 2.90 1.34 -1.58
N LEU A 44 4.11 1.74 -1.17
CA LEU A 44 4.74 1.22 0.04
C LEU A 44 3.92 1.55 1.29
N GLY A 45 3.54 2.82 1.46
CA GLY A 45 2.76 3.26 2.61
C GLY A 45 1.37 2.64 2.64
N PHE A 46 0.70 2.55 1.49
CA PHE A 46 -0.60 1.89 1.34
C PHE A 46 -0.50 0.40 1.76
N ALA A 47 0.49 -0.32 1.22
CA ALA A 47 0.71 -1.73 1.56
C ALA A 47 0.98 -1.93 3.06
N GLN A 48 1.80 -1.06 3.67
CA GLN A 48 2.11 -1.13 5.10
C GLN A 48 0.88 -0.88 5.98
N MET A 49 0.06 0.13 5.63
CA MET A 49 -1.19 0.43 6.35
C MET A 49 -2.18 -0.73 6.23
N LEU A 50 -2.47 -1.16 5.01
CA LEU A 50 -3.47 -2.19 4.77
C LEU A 50 -3.11 -3.52 5.41
N LEU A 51 -1.87 -4.00 5.25
CA LEU A 51 -1.41 -5.24 5.87
C LEU A 51 -1.49 -5.19 7.39
N ARG A 52 -1.13 -4.07 8.02
CA ARG A 52 -1.27 -3.88 9.46
C ARG A 52 -2.73 -3.96 9.90
N ILE A 53 -3.63 -3.25 9.20
CA ILE A 53 -5.05 -3.23 9.55
C ILE A 53 -5.68 -4.62 9.40
N ILE A 54 -5.31 -5.36 8.35
CA ILE A 54 -5.75 -6.76 8.17
C ILE A 54 -5.25 -7.66 9.31
N GLU A 55 -3.99 -7.50 9.75
CA GLU A 55 -3.43 -8.26 10.87
C GLU A 55 -4.14 -7.95 12.20
N GLU A 56 -4.47 -6.67 12.44
CA GLU A 56 -5.15 -6.19 13.65
C GLU A 56 -6.63 -6.58 13.68
N GLU A 57 -7.35 -6.35 12.57
CA GLU A 57 -8.80 -6.52 12.50
C GLU A 57 -9.23 -7.95 12.18
N LYS A 58 -8.38 -8.73 11.48
CA LYS A 58 -8.64 -10.12 11.05
C LYS A 58 -9.99 -10.26 10.35
N PRO A 59 -10.23 -9.51 9.27
CA PRO A 59 -11.52 -9.48 8.60
C PRO A 59 -11.80 -10.77 7.84
N ASP A 60 -13.08 -11.13 7.74
CA ASP A 60 -13.57 -12.21 6.88
C ASP A 60 -13.81 -11.74 5.44
N PHE A 61 -14.05 -10.43 5.26
CA PHE A 61 -14.33 -9.80 3.98
C PHE A 61 -13.51 -8.52 3.82
N VAL A 62 -12.94 -8.30 2.64
CA VAL A 62 -12.15 -7.10 2.32
C VAL A 62 -12.53 -6.54 0.96
N ALA A 63 -12.90 -5.28 0.91
CA ALA A 63 -13.10 -4.55 -0.32
C ALA A 63 -12.48 -3.14 -0.23
N VAL A 64 -11.94 -2.67 -1.35
CA VAL A 64 -11.34 -1.35 -1.49
C VAL A 64 -12.10 -0.58 -2.55
N ALA A 65 -12.74 0.50 -2.14
CA ALA A 65 -13.48 1.40 -3.02
C ALA A 65 -12.54 2.47 -3.61
N PHE A 66 -12.72 2.77 -4.89
CA PHE A 66 -12.04 3.88 -5.56
C PHE A 66 -13.08 4.72 -6.30
N ASP A 67 -12.82 6.04 -6.37
CA ASP A 67 -13.59 6.93 -7.23
C ASP A 67 -13.41 6.53 -8.69
N LYS A 68 -14.48 6.60 -9.46
CA LYS A 68 -14.43 6.38 -10.89
C LYS A 68 -15.28 7.40 -11.63
N GLY A 69 -14.64 8.14 -12.53
CA GLY A 69 -15.29 9.23 -13.23
C GLY A 69 -15.51 10.48 -12.36
N ARG A 70 -16.43 11.32 -12.77
CA ARG A 70 -16.85 12.53 -12.05
C ARG A 70 -18.25 12.31 -11.50
N PRO A 71 -18.57 12.80 -10.30
CA PRO A 71 -19.92 12.73 -9.76
C PRO A 71 -20.83 13.78 -10.43
N GLU A 72 -21.24 13.50 -11.67
CA GLU A 72 -21.99 14.46 -12.49
C GLU A 72 -23.25 14.97 -11.77
N PHE A 73 -23.95 14.11 -11.04
CA PHE A 73 -25.14 14.52 -10.28
C PHE A 73 -24.84 15.60 -9.21
N ARG A 74 -23.62 15.60 -8.59
CA ARG A 74 -23.21 16.66 -7.66
C ARG A 74 -22.79 17.93 -8.40
N LEU A 75 -22.16 17.79 -9.57
CA LEU A 75 -21.72 18.91 -10.39
C LEU A 75 -22.89 19.60 -11.11
N GLU A 76 -23.95 18.88 -11.46
CA GLU A 76 -25.20 19.43 -11.99
C GLU A 76 -25.93 20.27 -10.94
N GLU A 77 -25.91 19.84 -9.68
CA GLU A 77 -26.50 20.57 -8.56
C GLU A 77 -25.66 21.79 -8.16
N TYR A 78 -24.32 21.64 -8.14
CA TYR A 78 -23.40 22.71 -7.77
C TYR A 78 -22.08 22.61 -8.55
N ALA A 79 -21.91 23.43 -9.59
CA ALA A 79 -20.76 23.39 -10.47
C ALA A 79 -19.41 23.66 -9.77
N GLU A 80 -19.45 24.38 -8.63
CA GLU A 80 -18.27 24.69 -7.81
C GLU A 80 -17.90 23.59 -6.81
N TYR A 81 -18.64 22.46 -6.79
CA TYR A 81 -18.33 21.33 -5.91
C TYR A 81 -16.91 20.83 -6.12
N LYS A 82 -16.11 20.86 -5.07
CA LYS A 82 -14.68 20.46 -5.08
C LYS A 82 -13.80 21.18 -6.12
N ALA A 83 -14.26 22.33 -6.69
CA ALA A 83 -13.58 23.01 -7.79
C ALA A 83 -12.18 23.49 -7.44
N HIS A 84 -11.90 23.82 -6.18
CA HIS A 84 -10.59 24.28 -5.72
C HIS A 84 -9.63 23.14 -5.32
N ARG A 85 -10.07 21.87 -5.39
CA ARG A 85 -9.18 20.73 -5.12
C ARG A 85 -8.04 20.70 -6.14
N LYS A 86 -6.81 20.60 -5.64
CA LYS A 86 -5.64 20.47 -6.49
C LYS A 86 -5.69 19.16 -7.28
N PRO A 87 -5.21 19.14 -8.52
CA PRO A 87 -5.14 17.92 -9.29
C PRO A 87 -4.25 16.88 -8.59
N THR A 88 -4.54 15.61 -8.84
CA THR A 88 -3.72 14.50 -8.33
C THR A 88 -2.24 14.72 -8.68
N PRO A 89 -1.32 14.64 -7.70
CA PRO A 89 0.11 14.81 -7.94
C PRO A 89 0.62 13.87 -9.04
N ASP A 90 1.46 14.38 -9.94
CA ASP A 90 1.96 13.61 -11.08
C ASP A 90 2.73 12.35 -10.66
N LYS A 91 3.44 12.40 -9.53
CA LYS A 91 4.12 11.22 -8.96
C LYS A 91 3.15 10.20 -8.33
N LEU A 92 1.93 10.61 -7.96
CA LEU A 92 0.92 9.68 -7.40
C LEU A 92 0.15 8.95 -8.50
N LYS A 93 -0.17 9.63 -9.60
CA LYS A 93 -0.95 9.05 -10.71
C LYS A 93 -0.46 7.66 -11.15
N PRO A 94 0.85 7.44 -11.44
CA PRO A 94 1.35 6.13 -11.85
C PRO A 94 1.35 5.09 -10.73
N GLN A 95 1.17 5.49 -9.48
CA GLN A 95 1.14 4.57 -8.34
C GLN A 95 -0.27 3.98 -8.08
N ILE A 96 -1.35 4.63 -8.50
CA ILE A 96 -2.71 4.09 -8.33
C ILE A 96 -2.89 2.73 -9.02
N PRO A 97 -2.49 2.53 -10.29
CA PRO A 97 -2.52 1.20 -10.90
C PRO A 97 -1.69 0.15 -10.15
N LEU A 98 -0.54 0.53 -9.62
CA LEU A 98 0.30 -0.35 -8.82
C LEU A 98 -0.36 -0.75 -7.49
N ILE A 99 -1.09 0.17 -6.85
CA ILE A 99 -1.90 -0.14 -5.67
C ILE A 99 -2.99 -1.16 -6.01
N LYS A 100 -3.68 -1.00 -7.14
CA LYS A 100 -4.69 -1.97 -7.59
C LYS A 100 -4.07 -3.34 -7.91
N GLU A 101 -2.87 -3.38 -8.51
CA GLU A 101 -2.13 -4.62 -8.72
C GLU A 101 -1.74 -5.30 -7.39
N PHE A 102 -1.30 -4.52 -6.39
CA PHE A 102 -1.07 -5.03 -5.04
C PHE A 102 -2.33 -5.65 -4.43
N LEU A 103 -3.48 -5.00 -4.57
CA LEU A 103 -4.76 -5.50 -4.09
C LEU A 103 -5.17 -6.82 -4.78
N GLN A 104 -4.91 -6.94 -6.08
CA GLN A 104 -5.12 -8.21 -6.80
C GLN A 104 -4.22 -9.33 -6.25
N ALA A 105 -2.95 -9.04 -5.93
CA ALA A 105 -2.04 -10.00 -5.31
C ALA A 105 -2.50 -10.37 -3.88
N LEU A 106 -3.12 -9.44 -3.16
CA LEU A 106 -3.77 -9.69 -1.87
C LEU A 106 -5.10 -10.43 -1.98
N ARG A 107 -5.66 -10.61 -3.18
CA ARG A 107 -7.03 -11.10 -3.40
C ARG A 107 -8.09 -10.25 -2.70
N ALA A 108 -7.80 -8.98 -2.47
CA ALA A 108 -8.75 -7.99 -1.99
C ALA A 108 -9.54 -7.43 -3.17
N ALA A 109 -10.86 -7.36 -3.03
CA ALA A 109 -11.72 -6.87 -4.09
C ALA A 109 -11.55 -5.36 -4.29
N VAL A 110 -11.43 -4.91 -5.54
CA VAL A 110 -11.47 -3.51 -5.93
C VAL A 110 -12.87 -3.20 -6.46
N VAL A 111 -13.51 -2.18 -5.90
CA VAL A 111 -14.88 -1.79 -6.25
C VAL A 111 -14.87 -0.36 -6.76
N GLU A 112 -15.38 -0.18 -7.98
CA GLU A 112 -15.49 1.12 -8.65
C GLU A 112 -16.82 1.19 -9.40
N VAL A 113 -17.51 2.31 -9.28
CA VAL A 113 -18.76 2.55 -10.02
C VAL A 113 -18.66 3.88 -10.75
N GLU A 114 -18.92 3.88 -12.05
CA GLU A 114 -18.78 5.08 -12.88
C GLU A 114 -19.71 6.20 -12.40
N GLY A 115 -19.15 7.40 -12.23
CA GLY A 115 -19.88 8.58 -11.77
C GLY A 115 -20.13 8.64 -10.25
N TYR A 116 -19.54 7.71 -9.47
CA TYR A 116 -19.68 7.68 -8.01
C TYR A 116 -18.34 7.80 -7.32
N GLU A 117 -18.33 8.45 -6.17
CA GLU A 117 -17.16 8.57 -5.31
C GLU A 117 -16.98 7.30 -4.45
N GLY A 118 -15.75 7.07 -3.99
CA GLY A 118 -15.46 5.91 -3.13
C GLY A 118 -16.32 5.84 -1.87
N ASP A 119 -16.67 7.00 -1.29
CA ASP A 119 -17.51 7.07 -0.10
C ASP A 119 -18.95 6.58 -0.36
N ASP A 120 -19.51 6.86 -1.54
CA ASP A 120 -20.83 6.35 -1.94
C ASP A 120 -20.79 4.82 -2.05
N VAL A 121 -19.71 4.28 -2.64
CA VAL A 121 -19.48 2.84 -2.72
C VAL A 121 -19.35 2.24 -1.33
N LEU A 122 -18.59 2.88 -0.41
CA LEU A 122 -18.47 2.43 0.98
C LEU A 122 -19.80 2.38 1.71
N ALA A 123 -20.67 3.37 1.48
CA ALA A 123 -22.02 3.39 2.06
C ALA A 123 -22.84 2.18 1.62
N ALA A 124 -22.87 1.89 0.32
CA ALA A 124 -23.60 0.74 -0.24
C ALA A 124 -23.03 -0.60 0.30
N LEU A 125 -21.71 -0.73 0.43
CA LEU A 125 -21.06 -1.91 0.98
C LEU A 125 -21.33 -2.10 2.48
N THR A 126 -21.36 -1.01 3.27
CA THR A 126 -21.73 -1.10 4.70
C THR A 126 -23.20 -1.48 4.89
N ASP A 127 -24.10 -1.04 4.00
CA ASP A 127 -25.49 -1.48 3.99
C ASP A 127 -25.64 -2.95 3.66
N LEU A 128 -24.82 -3.45 2.72
CA LEU A 128 -24.78 -4.88 2.39
C LEU A 128 -24.34 -5.70 3.60
N ALA A 129 -23.21 -5.36 4.23
CA ALA A 129 -22.70 -6.07 5.42
C ALA A 129 -23.74 -6.09 6.54
N ARG A 130 -24.40 -4.95 6.82
CA ARG A 130 -25.44 -4.84 7.84
C ARG A 130 -26.64 -5.75 7.56
N ARG A 131 -27.10 -5.82 6.29
CA ARG A 131 -28.20 -6.73 5.91
C ARG A 131 -27.87 -8.20 6.15
N GLU A 132 -26.60 -8.56 5.99
CA GLU A 132 -26.08 -9.91 6.23
C GLU A 132 -25.69 -10.17 7.69
N GLY A 133 -25.87 -9.20 8.61
CA GLY A 133 -25.53 -9.33 10.03
C GLY A 133 -24.01 -9.34 10.30
N VAL A 134 -23.21 -8.71 9.46
CA VAL A 134 -21.75 -8.63 9.53
C VAL A 134 -21.34 -7.25 10.03
N GLU A 135 -20.38 -7.20 10.97
CA GLU A 135 -19.80 -5.94 11.42
C GLU A 135 -18.93 -5.32 10.32
N ALA A 136 -19.07 -4.02 10.10
CA ALA A 136 -18.27 -3.29 9.11
C ALA A 136 -17.28 -2.33 9.78
N VAL A 137 -16.05 -2.32 9.29
CA VAL A 137 -15.02 -1.34 9.63
C VAL A 137 -14.68 -0.57 8.36
N ILE A 138 -14.99 0.72 8.35
CA ILE A 138 -14.60 1.64 7.28
C ILE A 138 -13.20 2.16 7.60
N VAL A 139 -12.29 2.11 6.63
CA VAL A 139 -10.94 2.67 6.76
C VAL A 139 -10.75 3.80 5.75
N THR A 140 -10.60 5.01 6.23
CA THR A 140 -10.43 6.20 5.40
C THR A 140 -9.62 7.29 6.13
N GLY A 141 -9.14 8.27 5.42
CA GLY A 141 -8.65 9.53 6.00
C GLY A 141 -9.70 10.64 5.94
N ASP A 142 -10.82 10.40 5.25
CA ASP A 142 -11.91 11.35 5.12
C ASP A 142 -12.87 11.25 6.29
N ARG A 143 -13.21 12.38 6.86
CA ARG A 143 -14.13 12.46 7.99
C ARG A 143 -15.58 12.43 7.58
N ASP A 144 -15.87 12.59 6.30
CA ASP A 144 -17.22 12.55 5.78
C ASP A 144 -17.84 11.17 5.94
N ALA A 145 -17.02 10.12 5.82
CA ALA A 145 -17.43 8.76 6.09
C ALA A 145 -17.91 8.50 7.53
N LEU A 146 -17.67 9.44 8.47
CA LEU A 146 -18.19 9.32 9.84
C LEU A 146 -19.73 9.37 9.89
N GLN A 147 -20.39 9.93 8.89
CA GLN A 147 -21.86 9.89 8.76
C GLN A 147 -22.41 8.47 8.58
N LEU A 148 -21.56 7.54 8.13
CA LEU A 148 -21.92 6.13 7.92
C LEU A 148 -21.84 5.30 9.22
N VAL A 149 -21.28 5.86 10.28
CA VAL A 149 -21.09 5.19 11.59
C VAL A 149 -22.47 5.00 12.25
N ARG A 150 -22.72 3.76 12.67
CA ARG A 150 -23.98 3.33 13.30
C ARG A 150 -23.79 1.99 13.99
N PRO A 151 -24.77 1.43 14.72
CA PRO A 151 -24.66 0.09 15.30
C PRO A 151 -24.25 -0.95 14.25
N GLY A 152 -23.12 -1.65 14.51
CA GLY A 152 -22.53 -2.62 13.58
C GLY A 152 -21.61 -2.00 12.53
N VAL A 153 -21.45 -0.67 12.48
CA VAL A 153 -20.51 0.02 11.57
C VAL A 153 -19.65 1.01 12.36
N ARG A 154 -18.35 0.86 12.31
CA ARG A 154 -17.39 1.82 12.89
C ARG A 154 -16.42 2.33 11.84
N ALA A 155 -15.84 3.50 12.05
CA ALA A 155 -14.87 4.08 11.15
C ALA A 155 -13.48 4.14 11.82
N MET A 156 -12.46 3.73 11.10
CA MET A 156 -11.06 3.87 11.43
C MET A 156 -10.47 5.00 10.58
N ILE A 157 -10.24 6.14 11.20
CA ILE A 157 -9.70 7.33 10.53
C ILE A 157 -8.19 7.36 10.68
N THR A 158 -7.47 7.50 9.56
CA THR A 158 -6.02 7.72 9.58
C THR A 158 -5.73 9.16 10.04
N VAL A 159 -5.05 9.32 11.19
CA VAL A 159 -4.84 10.64 11.81
C VAL A 159 -3.49 11.23 11.43
N ARG A 160 -2.40 10.48 11.63
CA ARG A 160 -1.04 10.95 11.37
C ARG A 160 -0.16 9.86 10.78
N GLY A 161 0.58 10.24 9.70
CA GLY A 161 1.47 9.31 9.02
C GLY A 161 0.74 8.08 8.52
N ILE A 162 1.41 6.94 8.53
CA ILE A 162 0.86 5.64 8.12
C ILE A 162 0.51 4.73 9.32
N SER A 163 0.78 5.18 10.56
CA SER A 163 0.69 4.33 11.75
C SER A 163 -0.42 4.73 12.72
N GLU A 164 -0.81 6.00 12.77
CA GLU A 164 -1.79 6.47 13.72
C GLU A 164 -3.19 6.44 13.15
N THR A 165 -4.08 5.68 13.79
CA THR A 165 -5.51 5.61 13.47
C THR A 165 -6.33 5.92 14.71
N ALA A 166 -7.51 6.51 14.51
CA ALA A 166 -8.52 6.71 15.56
C ALA A 166 -9.79 5.97 15.15
N VAL A 167 -10.35 5.21 16.07
CA VAL A 167 -11.61 4.48 15.85
C VAL A 167 -12.76 5.32 16.34
N PHE A 168 -13.80 5.45 15.52
CA PHE A 168 -15.02 6.16 15.82
C PHE A 168 -16.21 5.20 15.77
N ASP A 169 -16.90 5.09 16.88
CA ASP A 169 -18.28 4.62 16.97
C ASP A 169 -19.24 5.83 17.07
N SER A 170 -20.54 5.58 17.15
CA SER A 170 -21.54 6.65 17.22
C SER A 170 -21.31 7.61 18.39
N ARG A 171 -20.88 7.08 19.55
CA ARG A 171 -20.60 7.87 20.73
C ARG A 171 -19.38 8.79 20.54
N ALA A 172 -18.30 8.25 19.98
CA ALA A 172 -17.08 9.03 19.70
C ALA A 172 -17.33 10.15 18.67
N VAL A 173 -18.21 9.92 17.69
CA VAL A 173 -18.65 10.97 16.75
C VAL A 173 -19.43 12.05 17.48
N GLU A 174 -20.41 11.68 18.28
CA GLU A 174 -21.24 12.65 19.02
C GLU A 174 -20.40 13.46 20.03
N GLU A 175 -19.49 12.81 20.78
CA GLU A 175 -18.57 13.50 21.69
C GLU A 175 -17.69 14.52 20.95
N LYS A 176 -17.28 14.23 19.73
CA LYS A 176 -16.38 15.10 18.95
C LYS A 176 -17.08 16.24 18.23
N TYR A 177 -18.23 15.96 17.62
CA TYR A 177 -18.91 16.91 16.73
C TYR A 177 -20.14 17.57 17.38
N GLY A 178 -20.61 17.03 18.52
CA GLY A 178 -21.79 17.52 19.24
C GLY A 178 -23.11 17.11 18.63
N VAL A 179 -23.07 16.26 17.58
CA VAL A 179 -24.22 15.69 16.90
C VAL A 179 -23.96 14.22 16.59
N PRO A 180 -25.01 13.38 16.50
CA PRO A 180 -24.86 11.98 16.11
C PRO A 180 -24.44 11.87 14.62
N PRO A 181 -23.88 10.71 14.20
CA PRO A 181 -23.33 10.50 12.85
C PRO A 181 -24.27 10.92 11.72
N GLU A 182 -25.54 10.54 11.80
CA GLU A 182 -26.56 10.83 10.78
C GLU A 182 -26.91 12.33 10.64
N ARG A 183 -26.43 13.17 11.57
CA ARG A 183 -26.59 14.63 11.54
C ARG A 183 -25.35 15.36 11.03
N LEU A 184 -24.29 14.66 10.67
CA LEU A 184 -23.09 15.30 10.09
C LEU A 184 -23.39 16.02 8.76
N PRO A 185 -24.23 15.49 7.84
CA PRO A 185 -24.65 16.25 6.69
C PRO A 185 -25.40 17.55 7.04
N ASP A 186 -26.32 17.49 8.01
CA ASP A 186 -27.04 18.70 8.50
C ASP A 186 -26.06 19.73 9.10
N LEU A 187 -25.05 19.24 9.85
CA LEU A 187 -24.00 20.10 10.42
C LEU A 187 -23.25 20.84 9.29
N LYS A 188 -22.88 20.13 8.21
CA LYS A 188 -22.23 20.73 7.05
C LYS A 188 -23.16 21.64 6.25
N GLY A 189 -24.41 21.30 6.14
CA GLY A 189 -25.43 22.16 5.54
C GLY A 189 -25.48 23.54 6.20
N LEU A 190 -25.44 23.59 7.52
CA LEU A 190 -25.41 24.84 8.29
C LEU A 190 -24.05 25.53 8.28
N SER A 191 -22.95 24.79 8.57
CA SER A 191 -21.63 25.40 8.78
C SER A 191 -20.82 25.58 7.50
N GLY A 192 -21.24 24.99 6.40
CA GLY A 192 -20.44 24.82 5.21
C GLY A 192 -19.32 23.80 5.39
N ASP A 193 -18.62 23.52 4.28
CA ASP A 193 -17.43 22.70 4.25
C ASP A 193 -16.40 23.26 3.26
N GLN A 194 -15.28 23.76 3.77
CA GLN A 194 -14.22 24.30 2.92
C GLN A 194 -13.53 23.24 2.07
N SER A 195 -13.48 21.98 2.52
CA SER A 195 -12.83 20.89 1.77
C SER A 195 -13.58 20.54 0.49
N ASP A 196 -14.90 20.70 0.50
CA ASP A 196 -15.80 20.42 -0.64
C ASP A 196 -16.35 21.69 -1.31
N ASN A 197 -15.87 22.86 -0.86
CA ASN A 197 -16.30 24.16 -1.34
C ASN A 197 -17.80 24.43 -1.12
N LEU A 198 -18.34 23.96 0.00
CA LEU A 198 -19.73 24.19 0.37
C LEU A 198 -19.85 25.44 1.26
N PRO A 199 -20.65 26.46 0.86
CA PRO A 199 -20.67 27.74 1.55
C PRO A 199 -21.32 27.68 2.93
N GLY A 200 -22.38 26.89 3.12
CA GLY A 200 -23.21 26.89 4.33
C GLY A 200 -23.92 28.21 4.56
N VAL A 201 -24.36 28.44 5.81
CA VAL A 201 -25.03 29.67 6.23
C VAL A 201 -23.99 30.68 6.74
N PRO A 202 -23.89 31.89 6.18
CA PRO A 202 -22.93 32.90 6.61
C PRO A 202 -23.01 33.22 8.10
N GLY A 203 -21.87 33.13 8.78
CA GLY A 203 -21.78 33.39 10.23
C GLY A 203 -22.17 32.22 11.13
N VAL A 204 -22.52 31.07 10.55
CA VAL A 204 -22.76 29.82 11.27
C VAL A 204 -21.51 28.94 11.18
N GLY A 205 -20.78 28.85 12.29
CA GLY A 205 -19.67 27.90 12.41
C GLY A 205 -20.10 26.57 13.01
N PRO A 206 -19.21 25.54 13.01
CA PRO A 206 -19.56 24.18 13.47
C PRO A 206 -20.16 24.13 14.90
N LYS A 207 -19.68 24.95 15.83
CA LYS A 207 -20.23 25.00 17.19
C LYS A 207 -21.65 25.54 17.24
N THR A 208 -21.94 26.58 16.46
CA THR A 208 -23.29 27.17 16.35
C THR A 208 -24.23 26.18 15.66
N ALA A 209 -23.77 25.56 14.58
CA ALA A 209 -24.53 24.54 13.86
C ALA A 209 -24.90 23.35 14.78
N ALA A 210 -23.92 22.81 15.52
CA ALA A 210 -24.16 21.73 16.47
C ALA A 210 -25.15 22.13 17.58
N ALA A 211 -25.08 23.37 18.12
CA ALA A 211 -26.02 23.86 19.11
C ALA A 211 -27.43 23.99 18.54
N LEU A 212 -27.59 24.46 17.31
CA LEU A 212 -28.90 24.54 16.64
C LEU A 212 -29.50 23.15 16.42
N LEU A 213 -28.71 22.21 15.88
CA LEU A 213 -29.14 20.83 15.65
C LEU A 213 -29.49 20.11 16.96
N LYS A 214 -28.75 20.35 18.03
CA LYS A 214 -29.05 19.81 19.35
C LYS A 214 -30.39 20.33 19.92
N ARG A 215 -30.74 21.58 19.60
CA ARG A 215 -31.97 22.21 20.04
C ARG A 215 -33.19 21.83 19.23
N PHE A 216 -33.02 21.78 17.88
CA PHE A 216 -34.15 21.66 16.96
C PHE A 216 -34.22 20.30 16.26
N GLY A 217 -33.12 19.56 16.17
CA GLY A 217 -33.08 18.22 15.57
C GLY A 217 -32.40 18.17 14.20
N THR A 218 -33.13 18.45 13.14
CA THR A 218 -32.63 18.40 11.76
C THR A 218 -32.34 19.80 11.20
N LEU A 219 -31.66 19.88 10.07
CA LEU A 219 -31.51 21.14 9.32
C LEU A 219 -32.86 21.77 8.99
N ASP A 220 -33.82 20.98 8.51
CA ASP A 220 -35.14 21.49 8.14
C ASP A 220 -35.92 22.00 9.36
N ASP A 221 -35.77 21.33 10.52
CA ASP A 221 -36.33 21.83 11.79
C ASP A 221 -35.68 23.15 12.24
N VAL A 222 -34.35 23.28 12.10
CA VAL A 222 -33.64 24.54 12.37
C VAL A 222 -34.18 25.68 11.50
N LEU A 223 -34.34 25.44 10.21
CA LEU A 223 -34.85 26.42 9.26
C LEU A 223 -36.33 26.79 9.53
N ALA A 224 -37.18 25.78 9.85
CA ALA A 224 -38.57 25.99 10.18
C ALA A 224 -38.77 26.82 11.47
N HIS A 225 -37.83 26.69 12.43
CA HIS A 225 -37.88 27.41 13.72
C HIS A 225 -36.87 28.57 13.80
N ALA A 226 -36.42 29.09 12.63
CA ALA A 226 -35.47 30.20 12.58
C ALA A 226 -35.96 31.43 13.38
N ALA A 227 -37.24 31.67 13.43
CA ALA A 227 -37.84 32.74 14.23
C ALA A 227 -37.60 32.62 15.75
N GLU A 228 -37.35 31.43 16.27
CA GLU A 228 -37.08 31.15 17.66
C GLU A 228 -35.59 31.33 18.05
N VAL A 229 -34.75 31.61 17.06
CA VAL A 229 -33.32 31.85 17.27
C VAL A 229 -33.12 33.24 17.83
N GLY A 230 -32.48 33.33 19.01
CA GLY A 230 -32.40 34.58 19.80
C GLY A 230 -31.59 35.72 19.14
N SER A 231 -30.75 35.43 18.15
CA SER A 231 -29.97 36.42 17.44
C SER A 231 -30.67 36.80 16.13
N GLU A 232 -31.04 38.07 15.97
CA GLU A 232 -31.67 38.57 14.76
C GLU A 232 -30.80 38.40 13.49
N ARG A 233 -29.48 38.61 13.66
CA ARG A 233 -28.52 38.39 12.58
C ARG A 233 -28.52 36.94 12.12
N LEU A 234 -28.52 36.01 13.06
CA LEU A 234 -28.49 34.59 12.77
C LEU A 234 -29.81 34.13 12.16
N ARG A 235 -30.95 34.63 12.67
CA ARG A 235 -32.27 34.37 12.11
C ARG A 235 -32.35 34.77 10.63
N ARG A 236 -31.97 36.01 10.30
CA ARG A 236 -31.93 36.49 8.91
C ARG A 236 -31.02 35.65 8.03
N ALA A 237 -29.81 35.30 8.51
CA ALA A 237 -28.92 34.45 7.74
C ALA A 237 -29.52 33.06 7.45
N LEU A 238 -30.22 32.45 8.42
CA LEU A 238 -30.90 31.17 8.21
C LEU A 238 -32.08 31.30 7.21
N GLU A 239 -32.84 32.40 7.28
CA GLU A 239 -33.96 32.65 6.37
C GLU A 239 -33.46 32.93 4.93
N GLU A 240 -32.42 33.79 4.78
CA GLU A 240 -31.85 34.20 3.49
C GLU A 240 -31.09 33.08 2.77
N HIS A 241 -30.43 32.16 3.51
CA HIS A 241 -29.58 31.10 2.98
C HIS A 241 -30.16 29.69 3.22
N ALA A 242 -31.47 29.59 3.38
CA ALA A 242 -32.13 28.30 3.64
C ALA A 242 -31.90 27.28 2.50
N ASP A 243 -31.97 27.72 1.25
CA ASP A 243 -31.76 26.85 0.08
C ASP A 243 -30.30 26.48 -0.09
N ASP A 244 -29.37 27.42 0.16
CA ASP A 244 -27.93 27.12 0.19
C ASP A 244 -27.59 26.04 1.22
N ALA A 245 -28.20 26.14 2.42
CA ALA A 245 -27.99 25.17 3.48
C ALA A 245 -28.50 23.76 3.11
N ARG A 246 -29.66 23.67 2.45
CA ARG A 246 -30.20 22.39 1.96
C ARG A 246 -29.32 21.81 0.87
N MET A 247 -28.92 22.61 -0.13
CA MET A 247 -27.98 22.19 -1.18
C MET A 247 -26.68 21.66 -0.56
N CYS A 248 -26.10 22.40 0.39
CA CYS A 248 -24.86 21.95 1.06
C CYS A 248 -25.05 20.64 1.81
N ARG A 249 -26.17 20.42 2.50
CA ARG A 249 -26.51 19.14 3.14
C ARG A 249 -26.60 18.03 2.12
N ASP A 250 -27.35 18.25 1.04
CA ASP A 250 -27.62 17.23 0.02
C ASP A 250 -26.31 16.81 -0.67
N LEU A 251 -25.43 17.77 -0.99
CA LEU A 251 -24.10 17.50 -1.54
C LEU A 251 -23.15 16.82 -0.55
N ALA A 252 -23.25 17.14 0.75
CA ALA A 252 -22.46 16.50 1.80
C ALA A 252 -22.99 15.10 2.18
N THR A 253 -24.19 14.76 1.76
CA THR A 253 -24.79 13.45 2.04
C THR A 253 -24.20 12.39 1.12
N ILE A 254 -23.64 11.34 1.72
CA ILE A 254 -23.13 10.18 0.99
C ILE A 254 -24.31 9.36 0.47
N ARG A 255 -24.25 9.00 -0.80
CA ARG A 255 -25.29 8.19 -1.46
C ARG A 255 -25.16 6.72 -1.10
N HIS A 256 -26.30 6.08 -0.85
CA HIS A 256 -26.40 4.65 -0.57
C HIS A 256 -26.90 3.85 -1.78
N ASP A 257 -27.50 4.53 -2.75
CA ASP A 257 -28.19 3.99 -3.92
C ASP A 257 -27.26 3.88 -5.15
N VAL A 258 -26.09 3.27 -4.96
CA VAL A 258 -25.09 3.12 -6.02
C VAL A 258 -25.57 2.08 -7.04
N PRO A 259 -25.61 2.40 -8.35
CA PRO A 259 -26.11 1.50 -9.40
C PRO A 259 -25.00 0.54 -9.86
N PHE A 260 -24.77 -0.51 -9.11
CA PHE A 260 -23.84 -1.55 -9.52
C PHE A 260 -24.36 -2.27 -10.78
N GLU A 261 -23.51 -2.49 -11.78
CA GLU A 261 -23.87 -3.30 -12.98
C GLU A 261 -24.42 -4.67 -12.57
N LYS A 262 -23.80 -5.28 -11.56
CA LYS A 262 -24.27 -6.49 -10.90
C LYS A 262 -24.31 -6.24 -9.40
N PRO A 263 -25.48 -6.42 -8.75
CA PRO A 263 -25.57 -6.27 -7.31
C PRO A 263 -24.52 -7.12 -6.60
N PRO A 264 -23.65 -6.50 -5.78
CA PRO A 264 -22.61 -7.23 -5.09
C PRO A 264 -23.21 -8.13 -4.02
N ARG A 265 -22.60 -9.29 -3.81
CA ARG A 265 -22.87 -10.16 -2.67
C ARG A 265 -21.68 -10.08 -1.73
N LEU A 266 -21.91 -10.22 -0.44
CA LEU A 266 -20.83 -10.14 0.54
C LEU A 266 -19.74 -11.20 0.29
N GLU A 267 -20.12 -12.38 -0.18
CA GLU A 267 -19.21 -13.46 -0.56
C GLU A 267 -18.22 -13.07 -1.67
N ASP A 268 -18.56 -12.11 -2.51
CA ASP A 268 -17.66 -11.63 -3.57
C ASP A 268 -16.44 -10.88 -2.97
N PHE A 269 -16.48 -10.54 -1.69
CA PHE A 269 -15.44 -9.85 -0.91
C PHE A 269 -14.74 -10.75 0.11
N ARG A 270 -15.02 -12.06 0.11
CA ARG A 270 -14.42 -12.98 1.08
C ARG A 270 -12.91 -12.98 0.99
N PHE A 271 -12.29 -12.73 2.14
CA PHE A 271 -10.85 -12.65 2.24
C PHE A 271 -10.26 -13.98 2.76
N THR A 272 -9.53 -14.66 1.90
CA THR A 272 -8.90 -15.96 2.20
C THR A 272 -7.38 -15.88 2.29
N GLY A 273 -6.85 -14.66 2.46
CA GLY A 273 -5.41 -14.38 2.41
C GLY A 273 -4.95 -14.08 0.98
N TRP A 274 -3.66 -13.88 0.84
CA TRP A 274 -3.02 -13.42 -0.39
C TRP A 274 -2.44 -14.55 -1.25
N ASP A 275 -2.21 -14.24 -2.52
CA ASP A 275 -1.45 -15.07 -3.43
C ASP A 275 0.05 -14.84 -3.16
N GLU A 276 0.69 -15.81 -2.48
CA GLU A 276 2.08 -15.65 -2.03
C GLU A 276 3.05 -15.41 -3.19
N ASP A 277 2.85 -16.06 -4.33
CA ASP A 277 3.76 -15.97 -5.47
C ASP A 277 3.60 -14.60 -6.17
N ARG A 278 2.37 -14.20 -6.45
CA ARG A 278 2.08 -12.88 -7.05
C ARG A 278 2.52 -11.74 -6.14
N LEU A 279 2.25 -11.85 -4.84
CA LEU A 279 2.64 -10.84 -3.86
C LEU A 279 4.17 -10.74 -3.75
N ALA A 280 4.87 -11.88 -3.69
CA ALA A 280 6.33 -11.89 -3.65
C ALA A 280 6.95 -11.27 -4.92
N ASP A 281 6.42 -11.58 -6.11
CA ASP A 281 6.89 -11.02 -7.37
C ASP A 281 6.64 -9.51 -7.46
N PHE A 282 5.45 -9.06 -7.03
CA PHE A 282 5.12 -7.64 -6.95
C PHE A 282 6.08 -6.89 -6.01
N LEU A 283 6.28 -7.40 -4.78
CA LEU A 283 7.16 -6.78 -3.79
C LEU A 283 8.63 -6.76 -4.23
N ARG A 284 9.10 -7.79 -4.97
CA ARG A 284 10.47 -7.80 -5.53
C ARG A 284 10.63 -6.76 -6.63
N ARG A 285 9.67 -6.68 -7.55
CA ARG A 285 9.68 -5.72 -8.65
C ARG A 285 9.73 -4.27 -8.17
N LEU A 286 9.03 -3.96 -7.07
CA LEU A 286 9.05 -2.64 -6.45
C LEU A 286 10.13 -2.47 -5.38
N GLU A 287 11.02 -3.46 -5.22
CA GLU A 287 12.16 -3.44 -4.29
C GLU A 287 11.75 -3.32 -2.80
N PHE A 288 10.57 -3.79 -2.43
CA PHE A 288 10.04 -3.72 -1.06
C PHE A 288 10.60 -4.83 -0.15
N ARG A 289 11.94 -4.83 0.03
CA ARG A 289 12.67 -5.87 0.76
C ARG A 289 12.21 -6.05 2.21
N SER A 290 11.82 -4.97 2.88
CA SER A 290 11.31 -5.00 4.26
C SER A 290 9.98 -5.74 4.37
N LEU A 291 9.05 -5.50 3.44
CA LEU A 291 7.77 -6.19 3.39
C LEU A 291 7.94 -7.68 3.04
N LEU A 292 8.82 -8.00 2.09
CA LEU A 292 9.15 -9.40 1.76
C LEU A 292 9.62 -10.18 2.98
N ARG A 293 10.51 -9.57 3.81
CA ARG A 293 10.98 -10.19 5.05
C ARG A 293 9.89 -10.30 6.10
N ARG A 294 9.13 -9.22 6.34
CA ARG A 294 8.03 -9.19 7.31
C ARG A 294 6.99 -10.28 7.04
N LEU A 295 6.65 -10.51 5.77
CA LEU A 295 5.66 -11.50 5.35
C LEU A 295 6.23 -12.93 5.21
N GLY A 296 7.53 -13.16 5.51
CA GLY A 296 8.19 -14.46 5.36
C GLY A 296 8.30 -14.94 3.89
N LEU A 297 8.05 -14.03 2.92
CA LEU A 297 8.07 -14.39 1.50
C LEU A 297 9.49 -14.46 0.91
N ALA A 298 10.48 -13.87 1.58
CA ALA A 298 11.87 -13.89 1.14
C ALA A 298 12.47 -15.31 1.21
N GLU A 299 12.21 -16.05 2.30
CA GLU A 299 12.72 -17.40 2.52
C GLU A 299 12.00 -18.46 1.70
N LYS A 300 10.67 -18.35 1.59
CA LYS A 300 9.85 -19.25 0.79
C LYS A 300 10.22 -19.20 -0.70
N ALA A 301 10.50 -18.01 -1.22
CA ALA A 301 10.97 -17.83 -2.59
C ALA A 301 12.38 -18.36 -2.81
N ALA A 302 13.29 -18.21 -1.82
CA ALA A 302 14.61 -18.81 -1.86
C ALA A 302 14.56 -20.34 -1.75
N ALA A 303 13.62 -20.88 -0.96
CA ALA A 303 13.40 -22.34 -0.83
C ALA A 303 12.77 -22.91 -2.11
N ARG A 304 11.79 -22.22 -2.75
CA ARG A 304 11.19 -22.65 -4.03
C ARG A 304 12.13 -22.44 -5.21
N GLY A 305 12.96 -21.41 -5.21
CA GLY A 305 14.06 -21.26 -6.17
C GLY A 305 15.10 -22.39 -6.06
N ARG A 306 15.16 -23.07 -4.89
CA ARG A 306 15.91 -24.32 -4.71
C ARG A 306 15.11 -25.57 -5.10
N LEU A 307 13.78 -25.50 -5.18
CA LEU A 307 12.86 -26.62 -5.39
C LEU A 307 12.09 -26.60 -6.71
N SER A 308 12.25 -25.55 -7.51
CA SER A 308 11.86 -25.62 -8.93
C SER A 308 13.08 -26.05 -9.76
N PRO A 309 13.21 -27.33 -10.10
CA PRO A 309 13.99 -27.70 -11.24
C PRO A 309 13.12 -27.41 -12.48
N GLY A 310 12.75 -26.16 -12.66
CA GLY A 310 12.27 -25.67 -13.93
C GLY A 310 13.45 -25.73 -14.88
N ARG A 311 13.62 -26.90 -15.51
CA ARG A 311 14.40 -27.13 -16.72
C ARG A 311 15.58 -26.17 -17.02
N SER A 312 16.43 -25.96 -16.05
CA SER A 312 17.83 -25.62 -16.28
C SER A 312 18.65 -26.86 -15.92
N SER A 313 18.37 -27.93 -16.63
CA SER A 313 19.20 -29.14 -16.66
C SER A 313 20.56 -28.89 -17.32
N LEU A 314 21.05 -27.65 -17.33
CA LEU A 314 22.21 -27.23 -18.11
C LEU A 314 23.47 -27.04 -17.30
N VAL A 315 23.41 -27.01 -15.96
CA VAL A 315 24.63 -26.98 -15.15
C VAL A 315 24.91 -28.38 -14.61
N ARG A 316 25.56 -29.21 -15.40
CA ARG A 316 25.98 -30.56 -15.01
C ARG A 316 27.31 -30.56 -14.24
N GLY A 317 28.03 -29.43 -14.20
CA GLY A 317 29.33 -29.32 -13.55
C GLY A 317 29.61 -27.91 -13.02
N ARG A 318 30.47 -27.84 -12.02
CA ARG A 318 31.06 -26.59 -11.51
C ARG A 318 32.56 -26.72 -11.66
N ARG A 319 33.20 -25.80 -12.38
CA ARG A 319 34.64 -25.78 -12.52
C ARG A 319 35.22 -24.60 -11.74
N LEU A 320 36.09 -24.89 -10.83
CA LEU A 320 36.90 -23.89 -10.12
C LEU A 320 38.10 -23.56 -10.98
N VAL A 321 38.32 -22.29 -11.29
CA VAL A 321 39.45 -21.79 -12.08
C VAL A 321 40.42 -21.12 -11.11
N CYS A 322 41.57 -21.76 -10.86
CA CYS A 322 42.58 -21.26 -9.90
C CYS A 322 43.90 -20.86 -10.57
N THR A 323 44.10 -21.18 -11.84
CA THR A 323 45.32 -20.88 -12.56
C THR A 323 45.05 -19.99 -13.79
N ARG A 324 46.13 -19.28 -14.24
CA ARG A 324 46.07 -18.43 -15.42
C ARG A 324 45.76 -19.23 -16.71
N GLU A 325 46.28 -20.48 -16.77
CA GLU A 325 46.01 -21.38 -17.91
C GLU A 325 44.58 -21.86 -17.95
N GLU A 326 43.99 -22.16 -16.79
CA GLU A 326 42.59 -22.53 -16.67
C GLU A 326 41.68 -21.36 -17.04
N LEU A 327 42.04 -20.13 -16.64
CA LEU A 327 41.35 -18.91 -17.00
C LEU A 327 41.35 -18.70 -18.53
N ALA A 328 42.53 -18.85 -19.16
CA ALA A 328 42.66 -18.72 -20.60
C ALA A 328 41.83 -19.78 -21.38
N ARG A 329 41.76 -21.01 -20.87
CA ARG A 329 40.91 -22.06 -21.42
C ARG A 329 39.43 -21.74 -21.24
N ALA A 330 39.02 -21.26 -20.07
CA ALA A 330 37.65 -20.82 -19.84
C ALA A 330 37.27 -19.65 -20.78
N ALA A 331 38.18 -18.70 -20.98
CA ALA A 331 38.04 -17.57 -21.87
C ALA A 331 37.72 -18.01 -23.32
N SER A 332 38.50 -18.94 -23.84
CA SER A 332 38.32 -19.40 -25.23
C SER A 332 36.96 -20.11 -25.44
N VAL A 333 36.40 -20.69 -24.40
CA VAL A 333 35.05 -21.30 -24.41
C VAL A 333 33.96 -20.24 -24.33
N LEU A 334 34.15 -19.27 -23.43
CA LEU A 334 33.17 -18.19 -23.16
C LEU A 334 33.07 -17.20 -24.33
N SER A 335 34.19 -16.94 -25.04
CA SER A 335 34.21 -16.01 -26.18
C SER A 335 33.40 -16.52 -27.41
N ARG A 336 33.02 -17.78 -27.40
CA ARG A 336 32.15 -18.38 -28.46
C ARG A 336 30.68 -18.41 -28.07
N ALA A 337 30.34 -17.99 -26.86
CA ALA A 337 28.98 -18.02 -26.37
C ALA A 337 28.18 -16.79 -26.85
N GLY A 338 26.96 -17.01 -27.31
CA GLY A 338 26.07 -15.91 -27.70
C GLY A 338 25.56 -15.07 -26.51
N ARG A 339 25.50 -15.66 -25.33
CA ARG A 339 25.11 -15.00 -24.07
C ARG A 339 25.89 -15.56 -22.88
N ILE A 340 26.30 -14.69 -21.99
CA ILE A 340 26.96 -15.03 -20.72
C ILE A 340 26.18 -14.40 -19.56
N ALA A 341 26.05 -15.17 -18.47
CA ALA A 341 25.54 -14.71 -17.19
C ALA A 341 26.71 -14.60 -16.20
N LEU A 342 26.81 -13.46 -15.53
CA LEU A 342 27.82 -13.19 -14.52
C LEU A 342 27.16 -13.07 -13.14
N ALA A 343 27.74 -13.72 -12.15
CA ALA A 343 27.41 -13.51 -10.75
C ALA A 343 28.68 -13.15 -9.98
N VAL A 344 28.65 -12.03 -9.27
CA VAL A 344 29.77 -11.49 -8.52
C VAL A 344 29.56 -11.73 -7.04
N ARG A 345 30.57 -12.24 -6.35
CA ARG A 345 30.58 -12.36 -4.89
C ARG A 345 31.47 -11.29 -4.29
N LEU A 346 30.85 -10.45 -3.46
CA LEU A 346 31.51 -9.42 -2.69
C LEU A 346 31.51 -9.79 -1.19
N ASP A 347 32.50 -9.31 -0.42
CA ASP A 347 32.43 -9.27 1.04
C ASP A 347 32.40 -7.80 1.52
N GLY A 348 31.72 -7.56 2.63
CA GLY A 348 31.53 -6.24 3.21
C GLY A 348 30.05 -5.83 3.21
N GLU A 349 29.65 -5.14 4.28
CA GLU A 349 28.26 -4.69 4.47
C GLU A 349 27.96 -3.38 3.72
N ARG A 350 28.99 -2.64 3.32
CA ARG A 350 28.87 -1.35 2.61
C ARG A 350 29.35 -1.48 1.17
N PRO A 351 28.56 -1.02 0.18
CA PRO A 351 28.91 -1.16 -1.24
C PRO A 351 30.26 -0.55 -1.63
N LEU A 352 30.68 0.54 -1.00
CA LEU A 352 31.95 1.23 -1.29
C LEU A 352 33.17 0.59 -0.61
N GLU A 353 32.95 -0.31 0.35
CA GLU A 353 34.01 -1.00 1.09
C GLU A 353 34.11 -2.49 0.72
N ALA A 354 33.16 -2.96 -0.09
CA ALA A 354 33.03 -4.35 -0.47
C ALA A 354 34.19 -4.80 -1.36
N ARG A 355 34.81 -5.91 -1.02
CA ARG A 355 35.92 -6.51 -1.78
C ARG A 355 35.40 -7.65 -2.64
N LEU A 356 35.84 -7.69 -3.90
CA LEU A 356 35.54 -8.78 -4.81
C LEU A 356 36.18 -10.09 -4.34
N ARG A 357 35.39 -11.13 -4.12
CA ARG A 357 35.80 -12.47 -3.68
C ARG A 357 35.82 -13.50 -4.79
N GLY A 358 35.04 -13.29 -5.82
CA GLY A 358 35.00 -14.18 -6.95
C GLY A 358 33.92 -13.83 -7.93
N VAL A 359 34.03 -14.42 -9.11
CA VAL A 359 33.09 -14.26 -10.20
C VAL A 359 32.68 -15.64 -10.69
N ALA A 360 31.38 -15.91 -10.76
CA ALA A 360 30.83 -17.09 -11.42
C ALA A 360 30.34 -16.70 -12.81
N ILE A 361 30.68 -17.49 -13.81
CA ILE A 361 30.36 -17.26 -15.21
C ILE A 361 29.66 -18.49 -15.77
N ALA A 362 28.48 -18.32 -16.30
CA ALA A 362 27.76 -19.33 -17.08
C ALA A 362 27.57 -18.83 -18.50
N ALA A 363 27.66 -19.71 -19.46
CA ALA A 363 27.49 -19.39 -20.87
C ALA A 363 26.43 -20.27 -21.53
N ASP A 364 25.73 -19.69 -22.52
CA ASP A 364 24.71 -20.40 -23.27
C ASP A 364 25.32 -21.60 -24.03
N GLY A 365 24.67 -22.76 -23.95
CA GLY A 365 25.15 -24.00 -24.55
C GLY A 365 26.28 -24.73 -23.80
N GLN A 366 26.73 -24.21 -22.62
CA GLN A 366 27.74 -24.87 -21.78
C GLN A 366 27.08 -25.60 -20.61
N ALA A 367 27.54 -26.83 -20.34
CA ALA A 367 27.04 -27.65 -19.24
C ALA A 367 27.66 -27.29 -17.87
N GLU A 368 28.71 -26.50 -17.85
CA GLU A 368 29.48 -26.15 -16.65
C GLU A 368 29.46 -24.65 -16.37
N THR A 369 29.36 -24.29 -15.08
CA THR A 369 29.58 -22.93 -14.58
C THR A 369 31.02 -22.80 -14.10
N VAL A 370 31.70 -21.78 -14.58
CA VAL A 370 33.08 -21.47 -14.21
C VAL A 370 33.05 -20.51 -13.02
N PHE A 371 33.75 -20.83 -11.95
CA PHE A 371 33.94 -19.93 -10.81
C PHE A 371 35.42 -19.53 -10.70
N VAL A 372 35.68 -18.24 -10.77
CA VAL A 372 37.04 -17.65 -10.61
C VAL A 372 37.12 -16.96 -9.25
N PRO A 373 37.82 -17.54 -8.27
CA PRO A 373 38.09 -16.85 -7.00
C PRO A 373 39.11 -15.73 -7.21
N VAL A 374 38.80 -14.55 -6.64
CA VAL A 374 39.68 -13.40 -6.66
C VAL A 374 40.28 -13.21 -5.26
N PHE A 375 41.57 -13.34 -5.16
CA PHE A 375 42.32 -13.10 -3.92
C PHE A 375 42.94 -11.71 -3.96
N ALA A 376 42.68 -10.89 -2.95
CA ALA A 376 43.44 -9.66 -2.74
C ALA A 376 44.88 -10.08 -2.33
N GLY A 377 45.83 -9.79 -3.17
CA GLY A 377 47.24 -10.01 -2.80
C GLY A 377 47.60 -9.18 -1.53
N PRO A 378 48.65 -9.56 -0.77
CA PRO A 378 49.05 -8.83 0.41
C PRO A 378 49.37 -7.38 0.03
N SER A 379 48.68 -6.43 0.64
CA SER A 379 49.07 -5.02 0.62
C SER A 379 50.50 -4.93 1.15
N ARG A 380 51.43 -4.32 0.42
CA ARG A 380 52.78 -3.99 0.90
C ARG A 380 52.65 -3.01 2.08
N GLY A 381 52.63 -3.54 3.29
CA GLY A 381 52.59 -2.80 4.54
C GLY A 381 52.75 -3.81 5.65
N GLY A 382 53.94 -3.85 6.30
CA GLY A 382 54.40 -4.88 7.20
C GLY A 382 53.48 -5.15 8.40
N GLY A 383 53.40 -6.41 8.80
CA GLY A 383 52.78 -6.88 10.03
C GLY A 383 52.59 -8.40 9.99
N THR A 384 53.38 -9.05 10.79
CA THR A 384 53.47 -10.47 11.09
C THR A 384 52.13 -11.10 11.51
N GLY A 385 51.89 -12.36 11.10
CA GLY A 385 51.00 -13.25 11.80
C GLY A 385 50.04 -14.01 10.91
N GLY A 386 50.30 -15.33 10.73
CA GLY A 386 49.38 -16.28 10.10
C GLY A 386 48.09 -16.38 10.89
N GLU A 387 47.04 -16.67 10.19
CA GLU A 387 45.70 -17.14 10.54
C GLU A 387 44.66 -16.44 9.67
N ALA A 388 44.63 -16.76 8.39
CA ALA A 388 43.55 -16.29 7.51
C ALA A 388 43.20 -17.29 6.39
N GLN A 389 43.37 -18.59 6.68
CA GLN A 389 43.14 -19.61 5.64
C GLN A 389 41.98 -20.57 5.93
N SER A 390 41.33 -20.51 7.10
CA SER A 390 40.29 -21.46 7.50
C SER A 390 38.83 -20.98 7.31
N ASP A 391 38.56 -19.66 7.14
CA ASP A 391 37.19 -19.16 7.15
C ASP A 391 36.52 -19.02 5.77
N LEU A 392 37.17 -19.43 4.70
CA LEU A 392 36.59 -19.27 3.34
C LEU A 392 35.50 -20.28 3.00
N PHE A 393 35.26 -21.31 3.83
CA PHE A 393 34.33 -22.40 3.57
C PHE A 393 33.33 -22.70 4.70
N ALA A 394 33.33 -21.95 5.78
CA ALA A 394 32.41 -22.12 6.91
C ALA A 394 31.04 -21.49 6.68
N GLY A 395 30.44 -21.73 5.54
CA GLY A 395 29.07 -21.29 5.21
C GLY A 395 28.36 -22.36 4.40
N GLY A 396 28.11 -23.52 4.98
CA GLY A 396 27.07 -24.47 4.64
C GLY A 396 27.03 -25.04 3.23
N VAL A 397 27.89 -25.99 2.91
CA VAL A 397 27.52 -27.32 2.35
C VAL A 397 28.68 -28.26 2.72
N GLY A 398 28.39 -29.29 3.52
CA GLY A 398 29.38 -30.28 3.92
C GLY A 398 29.89 -31.07 2.72
N GLY A 399 31.22 -31.11 2.59
CA GLY A 399 31.92 -31.92 1.64
C GLY A 399 33.34 -31.34 1.52
N GLY A 400 34.30 -31.99 2.22
CA GLY A 400 35.69 -31.52 2.31
C GLY A 400 36.32 -31.25 0.95
N LEU A 401 36.91 -30.09 0.83
CA LEU A 401 37.88 -29.73 -0.15
C LEU A 401 39.13 -29.27 0.63
N GLU A 402 40.06 -30.17 0.79
CA GLU A 402 41.40 -29.83 1.25
C GLU A 402 42.02 -28.80 0.31
N ALA A 403 42.66 -27.82 0.89
CA ALA A 403 43.32 -26.72 0.19
C ALA A 403 44.46 -27.24 -0.68
N ALA A 404 44.22 -27.37 -1.97
CA ALA A 404 45.29 -27.52 -2.94
C ALA A 404 45.98 -26.15 -3.12
N GLY A 405 47.19 -26.02 -2.59
CA GLY A 405 48.08 -24.85 -2.76
C GLY A 405 48.53 -24.69 -4.21
N GLY A 406 47.68 -24.07 -5.03
CA GLY A 406 48.00 -23.65 -6.38
C GLY A 406 48.11 -22.13 -6.51
N PRO A 407 48.79 -21.59 -7.51
CA PRO A 407 48.93 -20.14 -7.71
C PRO A 407 47.55 -19.52 -8.04
N ALA A 408 47.11 -18.64 -7.16
CA ALA A 408 45.83 -17.95 -7.31
C ALA A 408 45.85 -16.96 -8.51
N VAL A 409 44.74 -16.88 -9.21
CA VAL A 409 44.54 -15.87 -10.24
C VAL A 409 44.46 -14.48 -9.56
N ARG A 410 45.31 -13.55 -9.96
CA ARG A 410 45.30 -12.17 -9.45
C ARG A 410 44.24 -11.34 -10.13
N PHE A 411 43.76 -10.30 -9.46
CA PHE A 411 42.78 -9.38 -10.02
C PHE A 411 43.22 -8.76 -11.37
N GLY A 412 44.56 -8.45 -11.51
CA GLY A 412 45.12 -7.96 -12.76
C GLY A 412 44.96 -8.95 -13.94
N ASP A 413 45.21 -10.26 -13.69
CA ASP A 413 45.03 -11.30 -14.72
C ASP A 413 43.58 -11.42 -15.18
N PHE A 414 42.63 -11.15 -14.27
CA PHE A 414 41.21 -11.17 -14.58
C PHE A 414 40.76 -9.90 -15.30
N ALA A 415 41.32 -8.73 -14.96
CA ALA A 415 41.02 -7.47 -15.63
C ALA A 415 41.55 -7.46 -17.07
N GLU A 416 42.76 -8.02 -17.34
CA GLU A 416 43.28 -8.22 -18.70
C GLU A 416 42.41 -9.18 -19.55
N PHE A 417 41.74 -10.13 -18.87
CA PHE A 417 40.82 -11.08 -19.52
C PHE A 417 39.53 -10.47 -20.00
N LEU A 418 38.96 -9.51 -19.26
CA LEU A 418 37.66 -8.86 -19.62
C LEU A 418 37.81 -7.87 -20.79
N GLY A 419 39.05 -7.49 -21.18
CA GLY A 419 39.31 -6.53 -22.25
C GLY A 419 38.86 -5.09 -21.91
N PRO A 420 39.19 -4.10 -22.74
CA PRO A 420 38.68 -2.75 -22.54
C PRO A 420 37.18 -2.65 -22.81
#